data_d5e1b81fb40fd1d6bb05d401f4559418
#
_entry.id   d5e1b81fb40fd1d6bb05d401f4559418
#
_cell.length_a   1.000
_cell.length_b   1.000
_cell.length_c   1.000
_cell.angle_alpha   90.00
_cell.angle_beta   90.00
_cell.angle_gamma   90.00
#
_symmetry.space_group_name_H-M   'P 1'
#
loop_
_entity.id
_entity.type
_entity.pdbx_description
1 polymer ?
#
loop_
_entity_poly.entity_id
_entity_poly.type
_entity_poly.pdbx_seq_one_letter_code
_entity_poly.pdbx_strand_id
1 'polypeptide(L)'
;FTKSYTMQPTIKQVVILGSGVMGSRIGCHFAGIGVQVLLLDRLQPGAEESTNSKDRNKLVNDALQASIKSNPSPIYSSAFTKNIRTGNFTDDMPQIANADWIIEVVVERLDIKKTIYDQVEQYRKPGTLVSSNTSGIPIHLMAEGRSEDFQKHFCGTHFFNPPRYLRLLEIIPTPKTDPSVIDFHMHYGDVFLGKTTVLCKDTPAFIANRVGVFSMMSVLHIMEKMGLTIDEVESLTGPILGRPKSATFRTADVVGIDTLVKVAAGVAENCPNDEAKATFTLPSWLEKMVAQNWLGDKTGQGFFKKVKTATSKEILTLN
;
A
#
# COMPACT_ATOMS: atom_id res chain seq x y z
N PHE A 1 29.09 -7.17 -22.17
CA PHE A 1 27.72 -7.70 -22.31
C PHE A 1 26.80 -6.51 -22.58
N THR A 2 26.53 -6.23 -23.86
CA THR A 2 25.51 -5.27 -24.28
C THR A 2 24.14 -5.91 -24.08
N LYS A 3 23.38 -5.53 -23.04
CA LYS A 3 21.95 -5.83 -23.00
C LYS A 3 21.29 -5.15 -24.20
N SER A 4 20.72 -5.96 -25.10
CA SER A 4 19.83 -5.47 -26.15
C SER A 4 18.64 -4.80 -25.43
N TYR A 5 18.55 -3.49 -25.51
CA TYR A 5 17.36 -2.75 -25.08
C TYR A 5 16.29 -2.97 -26.16
N THR A 6 15.50 -4.03 -26.00
CA THR A 6 14.19 -4.07 -26.67
C THR A 6 13.41 -2.86 -26.16
N MET A 7 12.80 -2.09 -27.07
CA MET A 7 11.97 -0.93 -26.72
C MET A 7 10.94 -1.38 -25.69
N GLN A 8 11.08 -0.87 -24.45
CA GLN A 8 10.14 -1.13 -23.39
C GLN A 8 8.78 -0.48 -23.74
N PRO A 9 7.66 -1.15 -23.51
CA PRO A 9 6.35 -0.58 -23.78
C PRO A 9 6.18 0.75 -23.03
N THR A 10 5.74 1.78 -23.74
CA THR A 10 5.48 3.09 -23.14
C THR A 10 4.13 3.05 -22.45
N ILE A 11 4.10 3.28 -21.13
CA ILE A 11 2.85 3.42 -20.38
C ILE A 11 2.26 4.81 -20.65
N LYS A 12 1.13 4.85 -21.32
CA LYS A 12 0.36 6.07 -21.59
C LYS A 12 -0.84 6.19 -20.69
N GLN A 13 -1.48 5.08 -20.35
CA GLN A 13 -2.67 5.02 -19.52
C GLN A 13 -2.59 3.95 -18.45
N VAL A 14 -2.78 4.37 -17.22
CA VAL A 14 -2.90 3.49 -16.04
C VAL A 14 -4.33 3.53 -15.53
N VAL A 15 -4.89 2.38 -15.19
CA VAL A 15 -6.16 2.28 -14.47
C VAL A 15 -5.88 1.84 -13.04
N ILE A 16 -6.44 2.57 -12.09
CA ILE A 16 -6.38 2.24 -10.66
C ILE A 16 -7.76 1.78 -10.21
N LEU A 17 -7.85 0.58 -9.66
CA LEU A 17 -9.07 -0.01 -9.15
C LEU A 17 -9.10 0.09 -7.63
N GLY A 18 -9.88 1.02 -7.10
CA GLY A 18 -9.96 1.40 -5.70
C GLY A 18 -9.36 2.77 -5.44
N SER A 19 -10.14 3.69 -4.87
CA SER A 19 -9.78 5.08 -4.60
C SER A 19 -9.41 5.37 -3.14
N GLY A 20 -9.19 4.33 -2.35
CA GLY A 20 -8.73 4.47 -0.97
C GLY A 20 -7.42 5.27 -0.86
N VAL A 21 -6.87 5.38 0.35
CA VAL A 21 -5.65 6.18 0.61
C VAL A 21 -4.52 5.85 -0.36
N MET A 22 -4.26 4.55 -0.61
CA MET A 22 -3.20 4.14 -1.53
C MET A 22 -3.57 4.38 -2.98
N GLY A 23 -4.76 3.98 -3.43
CA GLY A 23 -5.15 4.10 -4.84
C GLY A 23 -5.16 5.53 -5.34
N SER A 24 -5.77 6.47 -4.59
CA SER A 24 -5.74 7.90 -4.94
C SER A 24 -4.33 8.46 -4.99
N ARG A 25 -3.45 8.07 -4.06
CA ARG A 25 -2.05 8.54 -4.01
C ARG A 25 -1.18 7.93 -5.10
N ILE A 26 -1.38 6.65 -5.43
CA ILE A 26 -0.71 6.00 -6.58
C ILE A 26 -1.16 6.70 -7.88
N GLY A 27 -2.46 6.94 -8.06
CA GLY A 27 -2.98 7.67 -9.20
C GLY A 27 -2.38 9.07 -9.34
N CYS A 28 -2.27 9.82 -8.24
CA CYS A 28 -1.59 11.12 -8.21
C CYS A 28 -0.12 11.02 -8.59
N HIS A 29 0.59 9.97 -8.18
CA HIS A 29 1.99 9.77 -8.50
C HIS A 29 2.19 9.53 -10.01
N PHE A 30 1.40 8.65 -10.63
CA PHE A 30 1.41 8.42 -12.08
C PHE A 30 1.03 9.69 -12.87
N ALA A 31 -0.01 10.40 -12.45
CA ALA A 31 -0.41 11.65 -13.08
C ALA A 31 0.70 12.70 -13.03
N GLY A 32 1.46 12.75 -11.93
CA GLY A 32 2.58 13.67 -11.72
C GLY A 32 3.77 13.44 -12.64
N ILE A 33 3.88 12.27 -13.25
CA ILE A 33 4.90 11.96 -14.29
C ILE A 33 4.33 12.01 -15.72
N GLY A 34 3.11 12.55 -15.88
CA GLY A 34 2.50 12.77 -17.19
C GLY A 34 1.64 11.61 -17.72
N VAL A 35 1.46 10.54 -16.98
CA VAL A 35 0.63 9.39 -17.37
C VAL A 35 -0.84 9.72 -17.19
N GLN A 36 -1.70 9.32 -18.13
CA GLN A 36 -3.15 9.40 -17.99
C GLN A 36 -3.63 8.35 -17.00
N VAL A 37 -4.44 8.74 -16.05
CA VAL A 37 -4.96 7.88 -14.98
C VAL A 37 -6.48 7.82 -15.06
N LEU A 38 -7.04 6.61 -15.07
CA LEU A 38 -8.45 6.36 -14.80
C LEU A 38 -8.55 5.74 -13.40
N LEU A 39 -9.11 6.50 -12.45
CA LEU A 39 -9.32 6.06 -11.08
C LEU A 39 -10.77 5.61 -10.91
N LEU A 40 -10.96 4.33 -10.67
CA LEU A 40 -12.27 3.71 -10.49
C LEU A 40 -12.47 3.24 -9.05
N ASP A 41 -13.72 3.36 -8.57
CA ASP A 41 -14.14 2.76 -7.30
C ASP A 41 -15.57 2.21 -7.45
N ARG A 42 -16.09 1.62 -6.40
CA ARG A 42 -17.49 1.23 -6.38
C ARG A 42 -18.40 2.44 -6.57
N LEU A 43 -19.58 2.18 -7.12
CA LEU A 43 -20.63 3.19 -7.18
C LEU A 43 -20.90 3.78 -5.79
N GLN A 44 -21.19 5.08 -5.73
CA GLN A 44 -21.62 5.71 -4.48
C GLN A 44 -22.87 5.00 -3.94
N PRO A 45 -22.86 4.47 -2.73
CA PRO A 45 -24.05 3.86 -2.13
C PRO A 45 -25.22 4.85 -2.09
N GLY A 46 -26.41 4.38 -2.53
CA GLY A 46 -27.61 5.19 -2.62
C GLY A 46 -27.73 6.04 -3.90
N ALA A 47 -26.78 5.89 -4.84
CA ALA A 47 -26.83 6.58 -6.14
C ALA A 47 -27.13 5.62 -7.31
N GLU A 48 -27.66 4.44 -7.04
CA GLU A 48 -27.95 3.41 -8.04
C GLU A 48 -28.91 3.92 -9.12
N GLU A 49 -29.95 4.65 -8.74
CA GLU A 49 -30.97 5.21 -9.63
C GLU A 49 -30.62 6.61 -10.18
N SER A 50 -29.50 7.20 -9.71
CA SER A 50 -29.10 8.53 -10.21
C SER A 50 -28.54 8.43 -11.62
N THR A 51 -28.98 9.34 -12.51
CA THR A 51 -28.40 9.52 -13.85
C THR A 51 -27.25 10.54 -13.86
N ASN A 52 -27.05 11.24 -12.74
CA ASN A 52 -26.01 12.25 -12.61
C ASN A 52 -24.67 11.59 -12.29
N SER A 53 -23.71 11.68 -13.19
CA SER A 53 -22.37 11.10 -13.00
C SER A 53 -21.64 11.65 -11.77
N LYS A 54 -21.90 12.89 -11.35
CA LYS A 54 -21.29 13.46 -10.14
C LYS A 54 -21.76 12.74 -8.87
N ASP A 55 -23.05 12.40 -8.82
CA ASP A 55 -23.61 11.68 -7.67
C ASP A 55 -23.11 10.25 -7.66
N ARG A 56 -23.10 9.58 -8.82
CA ARG A 56 -22.65 8.21 -8.97
C ARG A 56 -21.17 8.05 -8.63
N ASN A 57 -20.34 9.03 -8.98
CA ASN A 57 -18.89 9.04 -8.74
C ASN A 57 -18.48 9.83 -7.49
N LYS A 58 -19.42 10.17 -6.61
CA LYS A 58 -19.13 10.99 -5.42
C LYS A 58 -18.05 10.37 -4.54
N LEU A 59 -18.11 9.06 -4.32
CA LEU A 59 -17.14 8.34 -3.49
C LEU A 59 -15.69 8.52 -4.00
N VAL A 60 -15.45 8.22 -5.27
CA VAL A 60 -14.13 8.34 -5.88
C VAL A 60 -13.67 9.80 -5.97
N ASN A 61 -14.57 10.73 -6.24
CA ASN A 61 -14.27 12.16 -6.31
C ASN A 61 -13.86 12.71 -4.94
N ASP A 62 -14.61 12.40 -3.89
CA ASP A 62 -14.31 12.83 -2.52
C ASP A 62 -12.98 12.25 -2.04
N ALA A 63 -12.72 10.97 -2.30
CA ALA A 63 -11.46 10.31 -1.94
C ALA A 63 -10.26 10.96 -2.64
N LEU A 64 -10.36 11.23 -3.95
CA LEU A 64 -9.31 11.92 -4.70
C LEU A 64 -9.07 13.34 -4.16
N GLN A 65 -10.13 14.11 -3.92
CA GLN A 65 -10.02 15.47 -3.40
C GLN A 65 -9.40 15.49 -1.99
N ALA A 66 -9.81 14.58 -1.11
CA ALA A 66 -9.21 14.43 0.21
C ALA A 66 -7.72 14.10 0.12
N SER A 67 -7.36 13.21 -0.82
CA SER A 67 -5.95 12.86 -1.06
C SER A 67 -5.13 14.07 -1.55
N ILE A 68 -5.61 14.80 -2.56
CA ILE A 68 -4.91 15.98 -3.10
C ILE A 68 -4.69 17.05 -2.03
N LYS A 69 -5.64 17.25 -1.12
CA LYS A 69 -5.54 18.21 -0.01
C LYS A 69 -4.70 17.71 1.17
N SER A 70 -4.27 16.46 1.16
CA SER A 70 -3.50 15.88 2.27
C SER A 70 -2.09 16.47 2.36
N ASN A 71 -1.51 16.42 3.55
CA ASN A 71 -0.11 16.77 3.79
C ASN A 71 0.65 15.52 4.30
N PRO A 72 1.73 15.12 3.63
CA PRO A 72 2.31 15.69 2.42
C PRO A 72 1.47 15.45 1.16
N SER A 73 1.52 16.39 0.22
CA SER A 73 0.75 16.31 -1.04
C SER A 73 1.19 15.12 -1.91
N PRO A 74 0.28 14.30 -2.42
CA PRO A 74 0.60 13.16 -3.29
C PRO A 74 0.93 13.57 -4.73
N ILE A 75 0.69 14.83 -5.12
CA ILE A 75 0.90 15.33 -6.47
C ILE A 75 1.90 16.48 -6.48
N TYR A 76 2.75 16.57 -7.52
CA TYR A 76 3.80 17.61 -7.64
C TYR A 76 3.23 19.00 -7.88
N SER A 77 2.19 19.10 -8.71
CA SER A 77 1.51 20.34 -9.06
C SER A 77 0.04 20.05 -9.29
N SER A 78 -0.83 20.99 -8.92
CA SER A 78 -2.26 20.89 -9.20
C SER A 78 -2.57 20.81 -10.70
N ALA A 79 -1.67 21.32 -11.55
CA ALA A 79 -1.81 21.22 -13.01
C ALA A 79 -1.87 19.78 -13.52
N PHE A 80 -1.28 18.82 -12.80
CA PHE A 80 -1.30 17.40 -13.19
C PHE A 80 -2.62 16.69 -12.84
N THR A 81 -3.50 17.31 -12.06
CA THR A 81 -4.81 16.71 -11.76
C THR A 81 -5.66 16.51 -13.01
N LYS A 82 -5.45 17.29 -14.07
CA LYS A 82 -6.10 17.09 -15.37
C LYS A 82 -5.81 15.73 -16.03
N ASN A 83 -4.74 15.07 -15.62
CA ASN A 83 -4.39 13.74 -16.10
C ASN A 83 -5.17 12.62 -15.38
N ILE A 84 -5.99 12.97 -14.38
CA ILE A 84 -6.78 12.00 -13.62
C ILE A 84 -8.25 12.13 -14.00
N ARG A 85 -8.82 11.06 -14.53
CA ARG A 85 -10.27 10.89 -14.71
C ARG A 85 -10.77 9.94 -13.63
N THR A 86 -11.95 10.21 -13.13
CA THR A 86 -12.62 9.36 -12.14
C THR A 86 -13.82 8.66 -12.76
N GLY A 87 -14.20 7.53 -12.21
CA GLY A 87 -15.36 6.75 -12.62
C GLY A 87 -15.72 5.68 -11.60
N ASN A 88 -16.64 4.82 -11.95
CA ASN A 88 -17.04 3.71 -11.07
C ASN A 88 -17.07 2.37 -11.80
N PHE A 89 -17.01 1.27 -11.02
CA PHE A 89 -16.97 -0.09 -11.56
C PHE A 89 -18.23 -0.48 -12.35
N THR A 90 -19.37 0.15 -12.08
CA THR A 90 -20.63 -0.17 -12.75
C THR A 90 -20.69 0.44 -14.16
N ASP A 91 -20.28 1.70 -14.29
CA ASP A 91 -20.44 2.46 -15.53
C ASP A 91 -19.20 2.45 -16.40
N ASP A 92 -18.02 2.44 -15.79
CA ASP A 92 -16.75 2.79 -16.45
C ASP A 92 -15.80 1.60 -16.61
N MET A 93 -16.13 0.42 -16.05
CA MET A 93 -15.25 -0.75 -16.14
C MET A 93 -14.85 -1.14 -17.58
N PRO A 94 -15.72 -1.03 -18.61
CA PRO A 94 -15.32 -1.29 -20.00
C PRO A 94 -14.17 -0.40 -20.50
N GLN A 95 -13.94 0.75 -19.90
CA GLN A 95 -12.87 1.68 -20.32
C GLN A 95 -11.46 1.16 -20.00
N ILE A 96 -11.32 0.13 -19.12
CA ILE A 96 -10.03 -0.50 -18.83
C ILE A 96 -9.41 -1.18 -20.06
N ALA A 97 -10.20 -1.44 -21.09
CA ALA A 97 -9.70 -1.93 -22.38
C ALA A 97 -8.62 -1.04 -23.00
N ASN A 98 -8.53 0.22 -22.61
CA ASN A 98 -7.52 1.15 -23.10
C ASN A 98 -6.28 1.25 -22.20
N ALA A 99 -6.24 0.50 -21.09
CA ALA A 99 -5.13 0.53 -20.16
C ALA A 99 -3.90 -0.21 -20.71
N ASP A 100 -2.73 0.37 -20.47
CA ASP A 100 -1.45 -0.32 -20.60
C ASP A 100 -1.13 -1.10 -19.31
N TRP A 101 -1.56 -0.56 -18.17
CA TRP A 101 -1.36 -1.19 -16.85
C TRP A 101 -2.57 -0.94 -15.94
N ILE A 102 -3.08 -2.00 -15.33
CA ILE A 102 -4.18 -1.98 -14.36
C ILE A 102 -3.60 -2.33 -12.98
N ILE A 103 -3.81 -1.45 -12.00
CA ILE A 103 -3.33 -1.63 -10.63
C ILE A 103 -4.53 -1.77 -9.70
N GLU A 104 -4.68 -2.92 -9.08
CA GLU A 104 -5.73 -3.19 -8.12
C GLU A 104 -5.28 -2.72 -6.71
N VAL A 105 -6.14 -1.92 -6.07
CA VAL A 105 -5.92 -1.30 -4.76
C VAL A 105 -7.22 -1.31 -3.92
N VAL A 106 -8.10 -2.29 -4.15
CA VAL A 106 -9.35 -2.42 -3.38
C VAL A 106 -9.08 -2.96 -1.97
N VAL A 107 -10.14 -3.10 -1.18
CA VAL A 107 -10.03 -3.62 0.20
C VAL A 107 -9.31 -4.97 0.25
N GLU A 108 -8.61 -5.22 1.37
CA GLU A 108 -7.74 -6.39 1.55
C GLU A 108 -8.58 -7.64 1.88
N ARG A 109 -9.38 -8.07 0.89
CA ARG A 109 -10.25 -9.25 0.92
C ARG A 109 -10.14 -10.00 -0.39
N LEU A 110 -9.73 -11.28 -0.33
CA LEU A 110 -9.48 -12.11 -1.51
C LEU A 110 -10.74 -12.31 -2.38
N ASP A 111 -11.90 -12.50 -1.76
CA ASP A 111 -13.19 -12.67 -2.46
C ASP A 111 -13.55 -11.44 -3.29
N ILE A 112 -13.38 -10.23 -2.72
CA ILE A 112 -13.64 -8.97 -3.42
C ILE A 112 -12.63 -8.78 -4.57
N LYS A 113 -11.34 -9.05 -4.32
CA LYS A 113 -10.31 -8.95 -5.36
C LYS A 113 -10.59 -9.92 -6.52
N LYS A 114 -11.00 -11.16 -6.24
CA LYS A 114 -11.39 -12.14 -7.28
C LYS A 114 -12.57 -11.62 -8.12
N THR A 115 -13.60 -11.06 -7.49
CA THR A 115 -14.75 -10.45 -8.22
C THR A 115 -14.31 -9.30 -9.14
N ILE A 116 -13.39 -8.46 -8.68
CA ILE A 116 -12.83 -7.37 -9.50
C ILE A 116 -12.03 -7.95 -10.68
N TYR A 117 -11.23 -8.99 -10.47
CA TYR A 117 -10.46 -9.62 -11.55
C TYR A 117 -11.34 -10.35 -12.56
N ASP A 118 -12.54 -10.84 -12.20
CA ASP A 118 -13.51 -11.35 -13.17
C ASP A 118 -13.90 -10.26 -14.16
N GLN A 119 -14.15 -9.04 -13.70
CA GLN A 119 -14.44 -7.90 -14.55
C GLN A 119 -13.21 -7.45 -15.35
N VAL A 120 -12.02 -7.47 -14.72
CA VAL A 120 -10.76 -7.14 -15.43
C VAL A 120 -10.55 -8.08 -16.61
N GLU A 121 -10.73 -9.37 -16.44
CA GLU A 121 -10.58 -10.34 -17.53
C GLU A 121 -11.62 -10.16 -18.64
N GLN A 122 -12.83 -9.74 -18.29
CA GLN A 122 -13.89 -9.49 -19.27
C GLN A 122 -13.56 -8.32 -20.21
N TYR A 123 -12.89 -7.28 -19.72
CA TYR A 123 -12.74 -6.02 -20.47
C TYR A 123 -11.30 -5.69 -20.86
N ARG A 124 -10.27 -6.21 -20.19
CA ARG A 124 -8.88 -5.92 -20.55
C ARG A 124 -8.51 -6.52 -21.91
N LYS A 125 -7.56 -5.93 -22.59
CA LYS A 125 -6.94 -6.55 -23.79
C LYS A 125 -5.90 -7.59 -23.37
N PRO A 126 -5.68 -8.64 -24.18
CA PRO A 126 -4.54 -9.52 -24.01
C PRO A 126 -3.23 -8.72 -23.94
N GLY A 127 -2.33 -9.13 -23.08
CA GLY A 127 -1.04 -8.44 -22.90
C GLY A 127 -1.07 -7.21 -22.00
N THR A 128 -2.25 -6.73 -21.55
CA THR A 128 -2.35 -5.64 -20.57
C THR A 128 -1.72 -6.08 -19.24
N LEU A 129 -0.82 -5.28 -18.71
CA LEU A 129 -0.22 -5.51 -17.39
C LEU A 129 -1.26 -5.37 -16.30
N VAL A 130 -1.28 -6.31 -15.37
CA VAL A 130 -2.16 -6.27 -14.19
C VAL A 130 -1.34 -6.48 -12.93
N SER A 131 -1.56 -5.67 -11.92
CA SER A 131 -0.90 -5.88 -10.63
C SER A 131 -1.81 -5.59 -9.44
N SER A 132 -1.47 -6.16 -8.29
CA SER A 132 -2.12 -5.87 -7.01
C SER A 132 -1.18 -5.13 -6.08
N ASN A 133 -1.70 -4.13 -5.38
CA ASN A 133 -0.98 -3.43 -4.31
C ASN A 133 -1.28 -4.06 -2.92
N THR A 134 -1.69 -5.31 -2.88
CA THR A 134 -1.89 -6.04 -1.61
C THR A 134 -0.64 -6.01 -0.75
N SER A 135 -0.80 -5.99 0.57
CA SER A 135 0.31 -6.05 1.53
C SER A 135 0.40 -7.37 2.30
N GLY A 136 -0.57 -8.26 2.13
CA GLY A 136 -0.62 -9.49 2.93
C GLY A 136 -1.26 -10.70 2.25
N ILE A 137 -2.11 -10.51 1.24
CA ILE A 137 -2.70 -11.64 0.52
C ILE A 137 -1.67 -12.22 -0.45
N PRO A 138 -1.42 -13.55 -0.43
CA PRO A 138 -0.52 -14.17 -1.39
C PRO A 138 -0.93 -13.89 -2.84
N ILE A 139 0.02 -13.45 -3.64
CA ILE A 139 -0.23 -13.00 -5.03
C ILE A 139 -0.76 -14.14 -5.90
N HIS A 140 -0.20 -15.35 -5.75
CA HIS A 140 -0.64 -16.52 -6.52
C HIS A 140 -2.13 -16.87 -6.33
N LEU A 141 -2.71 -16.64 -5.13
CA LEU A 141 -4.12 -16.91 -4.86
C LEU A 141 -5.07 -16.02 -5.68
N MET A 142 -4.60 -14.83 -6.06
CA MET A 142 -5.35 -13.91 -6.90
C MET A 142 -5.27 -14.28 -8.39
N ALA A 143 -4.16 -14.92 -8.80
CA ALA A 143 -3.94 -15.38 -10.16
C ALA A 143 -4.52 -16.78 -10.42
N GLU A 144 -4.83 -17.54 -9.38
CA GLU A 144 -5.34 -18.90 -9.49
C GLU A 144 -6.67 -18.94 -10.24
N GLY A 145 -6.77 -19.87 -11.21
CA GLY A 145 -7.98 -20.04 -12.03
C GLY A 145 -8.19 -18.99 -13.12
N ARG A 146 -7.29 -18.00 -13.26
CA ARG A 146 -7.31 -16.97 -14.30
C ARG A 146 -6.79 -17.52 -15.64
N SER A 147 -7.09 -16.81 -16.72
CA SER A 147 -6.56 -17.15 -18.04
C SER A 147 -5.03 -17.16 -18.05
N GLU A 148 -4.44 -17.94 -18.97
CA GLU A 148 -2.98 -18.02 -19.10
C GLU A 148 -2.36 -16.65 -19.38
N ASP A 149 -3.01 -15.84 -20.23
CA ASP A 149 -2.56 -14.48 -20.52
C ASP A 149 -2.59 -13.59 -19.28
N PHE A 150 -3.66 -13.66 -18.46
CA PHE A 150 -3.71 -12.92 -17.20
C PHE A 150 -2.55 -13.31 -16.28
N GLN A 151 -2.34 -14.62 -16.08
CA GLN A 151 -1.31 -15.12 -15.17
C GLN A 151 0.11 -14.71 -15.62
N LYS A 152 0.38 -14.68 -16.93
CA LYS A 152 1.66 -14.22 -17.48
C LYS A 152 1.90 -12.73 -17.24
N HIS A 153 0.85 -11.91 -17.25
CA HIS A 153 0.95 -10.45 -17.12
C HIS A 153 0.60 -9.94 -15.71
N PHE A 154 0.52 -10.82 -14.72
CA PHE A 154 0.13 -10.49 -13.35
C PHE A 154 1.27 -10.63 -12.35
N CYS A 155 1.41 -9.62 -11.46
CA CYS A 155 2.32 -9.66 -10.31
C CYS A 155 1.81 -8.76 -9.17
N GLY A 156 2.44 -8.81 -8.02
CA GLY A 156 2.29 -7.80 -6.97
C GLY A 156 3.19 -6.59 -7.28
N THR A 157 2.67 -5.39 -7.04
CA THR A 157 3.44 -4.13 -7.04
C THR A 157 3.12 -3.37 -5.77
N HIS A 158 3.87 -3.65 -4.72
CA HIS A 158 3.59 -3.13 -3.38
C HIS A 158 4.27 -1.79 -3.17
N PHE A 159 3.47 -0.72 -3.26
CA PHE A 159 3.87 0.66 -2.94
C PHE A 159 3.73 0.92 -1.45
N PHE A 160 4.55 1.81 -0.92
CA PHE A 160 4.51 2.25 0.47
C PHE A 160 3.94 3.66 0.61
N ASN A 161 3.19 3.89 1.69
CA ASN A 161 2.53 5.15 1.97
C ASN A 161 3.48 6.17 2.64
N PRO A 162 3.65 7.39 2.12
CA PRO A 162 3.05 7.94 0.90
C PRO A 162 3.82 7.57 -0.38
N PRO A 163 3.16 7.06 -1.44
CA PRO A 163 3.83 6.54 -2.64
C PRO A 163 4.77 7.54 -3.32
N ARG A 164 4.46 8.82 -3.31
CA ARG A 164 5.33 9.85 -3.89
C ARG A 164 6.67 9.99 -3.17
N TYR A 165 6.71 9.74 -1.86
CA TYR A 165 7.87 10.02 -1.00
C TYR A 165 8.67 8.78 -0.66
N LEU A 166 8.00 7.66 -0.42
CA LEU A 166 8.70 6.40 -0.13
C LEU A 166 9.20 5.77 -1.41
N ARG A 167 10.51 5.56 -1.47
CA ARG A 167 11.20 5.11 -2.68
C ARG A 167 11.05 3.61 -2.93
N LEU A 168 10.83 2.81 -1.90
CA LEU A 168 10.73 1.36 -2.04
C LEU A 168 9.48 0.97 -2.85
N LEU A 169 9.67 0.05 -3.80
CA LEU A 169 8.62 -0.63 -4.53
C LEU A 169 8.99 -2.11 -4.61
N GLU A 170 8.20 -2.96 -3.98
CA GLU A 170 8.37 -4.40 -4.05
C GLU A 170 7.64 -4.95 -5.27
N ILE A 171 8.32 -5.79 -6.05
CA ILE A 171 7.76 -6.53 -7.18
C ILE A 171 7.69 -8.00 -6.80
N ILE A 172 6.48 -8.55 -6.77
CA ILE A 172 6.20 -9.89 -6.27
C ILE A 172 5.60 -10.74 -7.40
N PRO A 173 6.40 -11.48 -8.16
CA PRO A 173 5.90 -12.37 -9.20
C PRO A 173 5.24 -13.62 -8.63
N THR A 174 4.35 -14.21 -9.43
CA THR A 174 3.90 -15.59 -9.25
C THR A 174 4.81 -16.54 -10.03
N PRO A 175 4.73 -17.86 -9.83
CA PRO A 175 5.47 -18.83 -10.66
C PRO A 175 5.13 -18.78 -12.15
N LYS A 176 4.01 -18.15 -12.52
CA LYS A 176 3.54 -18.03 -13.90
C LYS A 176 3.74 -16.64 -14.52
N THR A 177 4.20 -15.68 -13.75
CA THR A 177 4.51 -14.34 -14.25
C THR A 177 5.64 -14.41 -15.27
N ASP A 178 5.44 -13.83 -16.45
CA ASP A 178 6.46 -13.80 -17.50
C ASP A 178 7.67 -12.98 -17.03
N PRO A 179 8.91 -13.48 -17.23
CA PRO A 179 10.12 -12.74 -16.83
C PRO A 179 10.21 -11.33 -17.44
N SER A 180 9.71 -11.13 -18.66
CA SER A 180 9.70 -9.81 -19.29
C SER A 180 8.80 -8.81 -18.56
N VAL A 181 7.73 -9.28 -17.94
CA VAL A 181 6.84 -8.47 -17.10
C VAL A 181 7.54 -8.05 -15.82
N ILE A 182 8.33 -8.94 -15.22
CA ILE A 182 9.15 -8.63 -14.04
C ILE A 182 10.19 -7.56 -14.40
N ASP A 183 10.96 -7.79 -15.47
CA ASP A 183 11.98 -6.86 -15.97
C ASP A 183 11.38 -5.49 -16.28
N PHE A 184 10.18 -5.46 -16.88
CA PHE A 184 9.45 -4.22 -17.14
C PHE A 184 9.14 -3.46 -15.84
N HIS A 185 8.52 -4.11 -14.85
CA HIS A 185 8.14 -3.44 -13.60
C HIS A 185 9.36 -2.95 -12.82
N MET A 186 10.43 -3.74 -12.77
CA MET A 186 11.69 -3.34 -12.17
C MET A 186 12.26 -2.09 -12.84
N HIS A 187 12.38 -2.11 -14.17
CA HIS A 187 12.90 -0.98 -14.93
C HIS A 187 11.99 0.26 -14.86
N TYR A 188 10.67 0.08 -15.06
CA TYR A 188 9.73 1.19 -15.05
C TYR A 188 9.66 1.85 -13.66
N GLY A 189 9.69 1.05 -12.61
CA GLY A 189 9.72 1.53 -11.23
C GLY A 189 10.95 2.39 -10.96
N ASP A 190 12.12 1.93 -11.34
CA ASP A 190 13.37 2.66 -11.10
C ASP A 190 13.47 3.94 -11.94
N VAL A 191 13.22 3.85 -13.25
CA VAL A 191 13.52 4.92 -14.20
C VAL A 191 12.41 5.97 -14.25
N PHE A 192 11.15 5.54 -14.31
CA PHE A 192 10.02 6.46 -14.52
C PHE A 192 9.32 6.84 -13.22
N LEU A 193 9.16 5.91 -12.28
CA LEU A 193 8.50 6.21 -11.00
C LEU A 193 9.47 6.73 -9.93
N GLY A 194 10.79 6.73 -10.19
CA GLY A 194 11.80 7.17 -9.23
C GLY A 194 11.85 6.31 -7.97
N LYS A 195 11.53 5.01 -8.11
CA LYS A 195 11.56 4.03 -7.04
C LYS A 195 12.91 3.34 -6.95
N THR A 196 13.12 2.63 -5.87
CA THR A 196 14.11 1.57 -5.75
C THR A 196 13.33 0.27 -5.72
N THR A 197 13.36 -0.45 -6.81
CA THR A 197 12.60 -1.70 -6.96
C THR A 197 13.34 -2.88 -6.35
N VAL A 198 12.60 -3.76 -5.70
CA VAL A 198 13.12 -4.97 -5.08
C VAL A 198 12.28 -6.15 -5.51
N LEU A 199 12.94 -7.19 -6.05
CA LEU A 199 12.26 -8.44 -6.38
C LEU A 199 12.03 -9.26 -5.11
N CYS A 200 10.76 -9.57 -4.82
CA CYS A 200 10.35 -10.29 -3.64
C CYS A 200 9.77 -11.66 -3.98
N LYS A 201 9.91 -12.60 -3.06
CA LYS A 201 9.13 -13.84 -3.10
C LYS A 201 7.70 -13.57 -2.65
N ASP A 202 6.75 -14.37 -3.19
CA ASP A 202 5.36 -14.37 -2.75
C ASP A 202 5.23 -15.12 -1.41
N THR A 203 5.70 -14.46 -0.35
CA THR A 203 5.70 -14.96 1.03
C THR A 203 5.01 -13.97 1.96
N PRO A 204 4.47 -14.39 3.11
CA PRO A 204 3.73 -13.51 4.01
C PRO A 204 4.49 -12.24 4.37
N ALA A 205 3.82 -11.09 4.21
CA ALA A 205 4.34 -9.74 4.47
C ALA A 205 5.55 -9.32 3.60
N PHE A 206 5.89 -10.08 2.56
CA PHE A 206 7.00 -9.84 1.62
C PHE A 206 8.34 -9.60 2.32
N ILE A 207 9.08 -8.52 1.98
CA ILE A 207 10.35 -8.19 2.62
C ILE A 207 10.19 -7.08 3.65
N ALA A 208 9.70 -5.91 3.24
CA ALA A 208 9.77 -4.71 4.09
C ALA A 208 8.85 -4.79 5.31
N ASN A 209 7.61 -5.27 5.13
CA ASN A 209 6.69 -5.44 6.25
C ASN A 209 7.20 -6.52 7.21
N ARG A 210 7.73 -7.63 6.70
CA ARG A 210 8.28 -8.71 7.54
C ARG A 210 9.49 -8.24 8.34
N VAL A 211 10.47 -7.62 7.68
CA VAL A 211 11.68 -7.10 8.34
C VAL A 211 11.33 -5.95 9.31
N GLY A 212 10.44 -5.04 8.89
CA GLY A 212 10.02 -3.90 9.71
C GLY A 212 9.30 -4.35 10.98
N VAL A 213 8.34 -5.26 10.85
CA VAL A 213 7.60 -5.78 12.01
C VAL A 213 8.49 -6.64 12.90
N PHE A 214 9.35 -7.51 12.33
CA PHE A 214 10.35 -8.23 13.11
C PHE A 214 11.21 -7.28 13.95
N SER A 215 11.73 -6.21 13.33
CA SER A 215 12.56 -5.22 14.04
C SER A 215 11.78 -4.53 15.17
N MET A 216 10.54 -4.10 14.92
CA MET A 216 9.72 -3.46 15.96
C MET A 216 9.40 -4.43 17.10
N MET A 217 8.95 -5.64 16.80
CA MET A 217 8.62 -6.64 17.82
C MET A 217 9.86 -7.02 18.66
N SER A 218 11.04 -7.15 18.01
CA SER A 218 12.29 -7.39 18.73
C SER A 218 12.60 -6.27 19.73
N VAL A 219 12.41 -5.01 19.32
CA VAL A 219 12.61 -3.86 20.21
C VAL A 219 11.64 -3.90 21.39
N LEU A 220 10.35 -4.24 21.17
CA LEU A 220 9.36 -4.36 22.25
C LEU A 220 9.78 -5.40 23.30
N HIS A 221 10.19 -6.59 22.85
CA HIS A 221 10.64 -7.65 23.76
C HIS A 221 11.94 -7.32 24.49
N ILE A 222 12.89 -6.65 23.82
CA ILE A 222 14.15 -6.21 24.44
C ILE A 222 13.86 -5.12 25.48
N MET A 223 12.96 -4.18 25.18
CA MET A 223 12.52 -3.13 26.12
C MET A 223 12.00 -3.75 27.41
N GLU A 224 11.05 -4.70 27.32
CA GLU A 224 10.51 -5.41 28.49
C GLU A 224 11.61 -6.13 29.27
N LYS A 225 12.46 -6.89 28.59
CA LYS A 225 13.54 -7.66 29.21
C LYS A 225 14.54 -6.78 29.96
N MET A 226 14.82 -5.58 29.44
CA MET A 226 15.81 -4.67 30.00
C MET A 226 15.18 -3.64 30.97
N GLY A 227 13.87 -3.57 31.07
CA GLY A 227 13.16 -2.58 31.88
C GLY A 227 13.35 -1.15 31.40
N LEU A 228 13.52 -0.95 30.08
CA LEU A 228 13.68 0.37 29.47
C LEU A 228 12.34 1.07 29.31
N THR A 229 12.36 2.39 29.40
CA THR A 229 11.22 3.24 29.07
C THR A 229 11.11 3.47 27.56
N ILE A 230 9.93 3.89 27.09
CA ILE A 230 9.70 4.26 25.69
C ILE A 230 10.67 5.38 25.26
N ASP A 231 10.86 6.40 26.09
CA ASP A 231 11.74 7.54 25.79
C ASP A 231 13.22 7.13 25.64
N GLU A 232 13.69 6.20 26.47
CA GLU A 232 15.04 5.62 26.33
C GLU A 232 15.19 4.86 25.01
N VAL A 233 14.22 4.02 24.66
CA VAL A 233 14.24 3.27 23.40
C VAL A 233 14.18 4.21 22.19
N GLU A 234 13.33 5.25 22.22
CA GLU A 234 13.27 6.25 21.14
C GLU A 234 14.62 6.95 20.93
N SER A 235 15.31 7.30 22.02
CA SER A 235 16.62 7.95 21.94
C SER A 235 17.69 7.03 21.34
N LEU A 236 17.61 5.72 21.62
CA LEU A 236 18.55 4.71 21.16
C LEU A 236 18.27 4.24 19.72
N THR A 237 17.01 4.18 19.32
CA THR A 237 16.61 3.55 18.02
C THR A 237 16.30 4.54 16.90
N GLY A 238 16.57 5.82 17.12
CA GLY A 238 16.34 6.90 16.16
C GLY A 238 17.61 7.30 15.38
N PRO A 239 17.92 8.61 15.35
CA PRO A 239 19.01 9.16 14.53
C PRO A 239 20.38 8.58 14.82
N ILE A 240 20.64 8.11 16.04
CA ILE A 240 21.89 7.43 16.42
C ILE A 240 22.17 6.20 15.54
N LEU A 241 21.11 5.48 15.16
CA LEU A 241 21.20 4.33 14.24
C LEU A 241 20.98 4.71 12.77
N GLY A 242 21.01 5.98 12.43
CA GLY A 242 20.71 6.46 11.06
C GLY A 242 19.23 6.34 10.67
N ARG A 243 18.34 6.12 11.62
CA ARG A 243 16.88 6.06 11.39
C ARG A 243 16.27 7.46 11.45
N PRO A 244 15.04 7.65 10.91
CA PRO A 244 14.28 8.87 11.07
C PRO A 244 14.06 9.24 12.55
N LYS A 245 13.79 10.51 12.83
CA LYS A 245 13.47 11.01 14.19
C LYS A 245 12.24 10.32 14.82
N SER A 246 11.39 9.69 14.01
CA SER A 246 10.26 8.91 14.49
C SER A 246 10.65 7.59 15.15
N ALA A 247 11.92 7.20 15.09
CA ALA A 247 12.50 6.02 15.76
C ALA A 247 11.59 4.77 15.68
N THR A 248 11.29 4.10 16.79
CA THR A 248 10.49 2.85 16.81
C THR A 248 9.02 3.12 17.15
N PHE A 249 8.73 3.68 18.32
CA PHE A 249 7.36 3.81 18.84
C PHE A 249 6.57 4.92 18.13
N ARG A 250 7.22 6.03 17.85
CA ARG A 250 6.58 7.08 17.05
C ARG A 250 6.27 6.62 15.63
N THR A 251 7.12 5.77 15.04
CA THR A 251 6.83 5.14 13.75
C THR A 251 5.63 4.20 13.85
N ALA A 252 5.53 3.39 14.91
CA ALA A 252 4.38 2.54 15.15
C ALA A 252 3.06 3.35 15.29
N ASP A 253 3.10 4.50 15.97
CA ASP A 253 1.93 5.40 16.07
C ASP A 253 1.51 5.99 14.72
N VAL A 254 2.46 6.31 13.85
CA VAL A 254 2.19 6.84 12.50
C VAL A 254 1.61 5.75 11.59
N VAL A 255 2.16 4.54 11.65
CA VAL A 255 1.70 3.38 10.85
C VAL A 255 0.33 2.89 11.35
N GLY A 256 0.14 2.91 12.63
CA GLY A 256 -1.01 2.37 13.36
C GLY A 256 -0.68 1.05 14.06
N ILE A 257 -0.89 1.04 15.37
CA ILE A 257 -0.59 -0.11 16.23
C ILE A 257 -1.38 -1.36 15.84
N ASP A 258 -2.64 -1.19 15.43
CA ASP A 258 -3.45 -2.30 14.89
C ASP A 258 -2.86 -2.88 13.59
N THR A 259 -2.24 -2.06 12.75
CA THR A 259 -1.54 -2.54 11.55
C THR A 259 -0.32 -3.37 11.95
N LEU A 260 0.49 -2.89 12.91
CA LEU A 260 1.63 -3.62 13.46
C LEU A 260 1.18 -4.99 14.01
N VAL A 261 0.15 -4.99 14.86
CA VAL A 261 -0.40 -6.21 15.48
C VAL A 261 -0.93 -7.17 14.42
N LYS A 262 -1.69 -6.68 13.43
CA LYS A 262 -2.23 -7.52 12.35
C LYS A 262 -1.12 -8.16 11.53
N VAL A 263 -0.07 -7.43 11.18
CA VAL A 263 1.04 -8.00 10.39
C VAL A 263 1.83 -8.99 11.23
N ALA A 264 2.13 -8.69 12.51
CA ALA A 264 2.83 -9.61 13.40
C ALA A 264 2.07 -10.93 13.55
N ALA A 265 0.76 -10.88 13.86
CA ALA A 265 -0.09 -12.05 13.96
C ALA A 265 -0.13 -12.85 12.65
N GLY A 266 -0.28 -12.16 11.51
CA GLY A 266 -0.28 -12.79 10.20
C GLY A 266 1.04 -13.51 9.87
N VAL A 267 2.19 -12.94 10.23
CA VAL A 267 3.49 -13.62 10.06
C VAL A 267 3.59 -14.83 11.00
N ALA A 268 3.21 -14.69 12.27
CA ALA A 268 3.23 -15.80 13.24
C ALA A 268 2.37 -16.98 12.79
N GLU A 269 1.20 -16.70 12.20
CA GLU A 269 0.26 -17.73 11.71
C GLU A 269 0.74 -18.39 10.43
N ASN A 270 1.17 -17.58 9.44
CA ASN A 270 1.45 -18.06 8.09
C ASN A 270 2.91 -18.46 7.85
N CYS A 271 3.80 -18.25 8.84
CA CYS A 271 5.20 -18.69 8.81
C CYS A 271 5.52 -19.65 9.98
N PRO A 272 4.92 -20.85 10.03
CA PRO A 272 5.05 -21.77 11.17
C PRO A 272 6.48 -22.24 11.41
N ASN A 273 7.33 -22.24 10.37
CA ASN A 273 8.72 -22.70 10.41
C ASN A 273 9.73 -21.54 10.49
N ASP A 274 9.26 -20.32 10.80
CA ASP A 274 10.18 -19.20 11.00
C ASP A 274 11.01 -19.39 12.26
N GLU A 275 12.33 -19.31 12.16
CA GLU A 275 13.27 -19.49 13.27
C GLU A 275 13.08 -18.43 14.37
N ALA A 276 12.55 -17.27 14.00
CA ALA A 276 12.27 -16.17 14.91
C ALA A 276 10.77 -16.02 15.22
N LYS A 277 9.96 -17.06 15.00
CA LYS A 277 8.49 -17.02 15.20
C LYS A 277 8.08 -16.44 16.55
N ALA A 278 8.82 -16.79 17.62
CA ALA A 278 8.56 -16.28 18.98
C ALA A 278 8.61 -14.74 19.07
N THR A 279 9.39 -14.07 18.22
CA THR A 279 9.49 -12.63 18.18
C THR A 279 8.17 -11.96 17.77
N PHE A 280 7.33 -12.64 17.01
CA PHE A 280 6.04 -12.11 16.56
C PHE A 280 4.91 -12.31 17.59
N THR A 281 5.21 -12.91 18.75
CA THR A 281 4.23 -13.03 19.85
C THR A 281 3.94 -11.65 20.44
N LEU A 282 2.66 -11.30 20.52
CA LEU A 282 2.24 -9.99 21.00
C LEU A 282 2.40 -9.88 22.52
N PRO A 283 3.06 -8.84 23.04
CA PRO A 283 3.01 -8.52 24.46
C PRO A 283 1.57 -8.20 24.90
N SER A 284 1.17 -8.68 26.09
CA SER A 284 -0.20 -8.51 26.56
C SER A 284 -0.63 -7.05 26.75
N TRP A 285 0.30 -6.15 27.04
CA TRP A 285 0.02 -4.72 27.13
C TRP A 285 -0.26 -4.10 25.76
N LEU A 286 0.36 -4.60 24.69
CA LEU A 286 0.08 -4.14 23.31
C LEU A 286 -1.34 -4.55 22.88
N GLU A 287 -1.80 -5.75 23.25
CA GLU A 287 -3.18 -6.18 23.03
C GLU A 287 -4.18 -5.29 23.79
N LYS A 288 -3.86 -4.91 25.03
CA LYS A 288 -4.67 -3.96 25.81
C LYS A 288 -4.77 -2.59 25.14
N MET A 289 -3.68 -2.07 24.57
CA MET A 289 -3.71 -0.80 23.81
C MET A 289 -4.70 -0.88 22.66
N VAL A 290 -4.67 -1.96 21.88
CA VAL A 290 -5.61 -2.17 20.76
C VAL A 290 -7.05 -2.25 21.26
N ALA A 291 -7.31 -3.00 22.34
CA ALA A 291 -8.64 -3.12 22.95
C ALA A 291 -9.19 -1.78 23.46
N GLN A 292 -8.31 -0.88 23.91
CA GLN A 292 -8.66 0.49 24.35
C GLN A 292 -8.74 1.50 23.18
N ASN A 293 -8.58 1.05 21.95
CA ASN A 293 -8.54 1.90 20.75
C ASN A 293 -7.39 2.94 20.78
N TRP A 294 -6.26 2.60 21.41
CA TRP A 294 -5.02 3.39 21.40
C TRP A 294 -4.17 2.96 20.21
N LEU A 295 -4.55 3.43 19.02
CA LEU A 295 -4.01 2.94 17.77
C LEU A 295 -2.98 3.89 17.13
N GLY A 296 -2.55 4.91 17.84
CA GLY A 296 -1.61 5.92 17.36
C GLY A 296 -2.30 7.19 16.83
N ASP A 297 -1.68 7.83 15.85
CA ASP A 297 -2.12 9.14 15.33
C ASP A 297 -3.59 9.16 14.86
N LYS A 298 -4.06 8.08 14.27
CA LYS A 298 -5.42 7.99 13.74
C LYS A 298 -6.52 8.04 14.81
N THR A 299 -6.20 7.68 16.05
CA THR A 299 -7.11 7.75 17.19
C THR A 299 -6.71 8.84 18.19
N GLY A 300 -5.63 9.58 17.92
CA GLY A 300 -5.10 10.64 18.76
C GLY A 300 -4.32 10.17 19.98
N GLN A 301 -4.21 8.87 20.20
CA GLN A 301 -3.44 8.24 21.27
C GLN A 301 -2.89 6.88 20.82
N GLY A 302 -1.64 6.62 21.16
CA GLY A 302 -0.91 5.37 21.02
C GLY A 302 0.16 5.28 22.09
N PHE A 303 1.41 5.04 21.70
CA PHE A 303 2.57 5.18 22.56
C PHE A 303 2.78 6.64 23.01
N PHE A 304 2.30 7.57 22.18
CA PHE A 304 2.32 9.00 22.48
C PHE A 304 0.91 9.59 22.42
N LYS A 305 0.68 10.61 23.24
CA LYS A 305 -0.55 11.40 23.24
C LYS A 305 -0.23 12.87 23.18
N LYS A 306 -0.80 13.58 22.21
CA LYS A 306 -0.71 15.04 22.11
C LYS A 306 -1.78 15.67 22.99
N VAL A 307 -1.38 16.42 24.00
CA VAL A 307 -2.28 17.17 24.89
C VAL A 307 -2.12 18.65 24.59
N LYS A 308 -3.23 19.35 24.39
CA LYS A 308 -3.27 20.82 24.35
C LYS A 308 -3.64 21.34 25.70
N THR A 309 -2.75 22.12 26.33
CA THR A 309 -3.06 22.92 27.47
C THR A 309 -3.43 24.34 27.03
N ALA A 310 -3.90 25.18 27.93
CA ALA A 310 -4.24 26.58 27.62
C ALA A 310 -3.03 27.38 27.08
N THR A 311 -1.81 26.98 27.43
CA THR A 311 -0.57 27.72 27.14
C THR A 311 0.46 26.94 26.32
N SER A 312 0.30 25.60 26.17
CA SER A 312 1.30 24.75 25.51
C SER A 312 0.66 23.59 24.76
N LYS A 313 1.49 22.97 23.90
CA LYS A 313 1.22 21.65 23.31
C LYS A 313 2.26 20.70 23.88
N GLU A 314 1.81 19.69 24.59
CA GLU A 314 2.66 18.67 25.19
C GLU A 314 2.46 17.33 24.52
N ILE A 315 3.54 16.53 24.49
CA ILE A 315 3.49 15.14 24.05
C ILE A 315 3.79 14.29 25.28
N LEU A 316 2.79 13.53 25.69
CA LEU A 316 2.93 12.57 26.79
C LEU A 316 3.33 11.22 26.22
N THR A 317 4.23 10.53 26.89
CA THR A 317 4.65 9.16 26.61
C THR A 317 3.88 8.20 27.51
N LEU A 318 3.50 7.05 26.99
CA LEU A 318 2.91 5.97 27.76
C LEU A 318 3.97 5.39 28.72
N ASN A 319 3.61 5.23 30.00
CA ASN A 319 4.44 4.58 31.03
C ASN A 319 3.91 3.17 31.32
#